data_3c15d7d404137ae355d781d985df33e0
#
_entry.id   3c15d7d404137ae355d781d985df33e0
#
_cell.length_a   1.000
_cell.length_b   1.000
_cell.length_c   1.000
_cell.angle_alpha   90.00
_cell.angle_beta   90.00
_cell.angle_gamma   90.00
#
_symmetry.space_group_name_H-M   'P 1'
#
loop_
_entity.id
_entity.type
_entity.pdbx_description
1 polymer ?
#
loop_
_entity_poly.entity_id
_entity_poly.type
_entity_poly.pdbx_seq_one_letter_code
_entity_poly.pdbx_strand_id
1 'polypeptide(L)'
;DTAYDDGKLAERAIRDLRRMKEMNKPFFLACGFWKPHLPFNAPKKYWDLYKREEIPLASNRFRPEGLPEQVRNSSEIYAYARVTDTGDADFQREVKHGYYACLSYVDAQIGKVLDALDELGLAENTIVVLLGDHGWNLGEHDFVGKHNLMDRSTHVPLIIRVPGMKKGKTRSMVEFVDLYPTLCELCQIPQPAEQLDGQSFAKVFSNLKAKTKDEVYIQWEGGDNAVDQRFSYAEWMKGDVKKASMLFDHRIDKEENKNRVNEKKYKSKVESLSSFIKVKK
;
A
#
# COMPACT_ATOMS: atom_id res chain seq x y z
N ASP A 1 -13.00 -18.99 12.04
CA ASP A 1 -12.13 -17.82 11.82
C ASP A 1 -11.19 -17.57 13.01
N THR A 2 -11.68 -17.73 14.24
CA THR A 2 -10.95 -17.44 15.49
C THR A 2 -9.84 -18.43 15.85
N ALA A 3 -9.65 -19.49 15.08
CA ALA A 3 -8.45 -20.32 15.17
C ALA A 3 -7.19 -19.57 14.69
N TYR A 4 -7.34 -18.50 13.96
CA TYR A 4 -6.28 -17.65 13.40
C TYR A 4 -6.25 -16.29 14.10
N ASP A 5 -5.10 -15.63 14.07
CA ASP A 5 -4.87 -14.42 14.86
C ASP A 5 -5.74 -13.25 14.44
N ASP A 6 -5.96 -13.03 13.14
CA ASP A 6 -6.83 -11.94 12.67
C ASP A 6 -8.30 -12.12 13.09
N GLY A 7 -8.77 -13.36 13.23
CA GLY A 7 -10.09 -13.62 13.79
C GLY A 7 -10.18 -13.26 15.28
N LYS A 8 -9.13 -13.56 16.06
CA LYS A 8 -9.02 -13.16 17.48
C LYS A 8 -8.91 -11.63 17.61
N LEU A 9 -8.16 -11.00 16.68
CA LEU A 9 -8.02 -9.54 16.66
C LEU A 9 -9.37 -8.87 16.40
N ALA A 10 -10.14 -9.36 15.41
CA ALA A 10 -11.47 -8.82 15.14
C ALA A 10 -12.39 -8.93 16.37
N GLU A 11 -12.44 -10.09 17.05
CA GLU A 11 -13.19 -10.23 18.30
C GLU A 11 -12.71 -9.29 19.40
N ARG A 12 -11.41 -9.07 19.50
CA ARG A 12 -10.84 -8.11 20.46
C ARG A 12 -11.29 -6.69 20.12
N ALA A 13 -11.16 -6.27 18.86
CA ALA A 13 -11.60 -4.95 18.41
C ALA A 13 -13.08 -4.71 18.69
N ILE A 14 -13.95 -5.70 18.45
CA ILE A 14 -15.38 -5.61 18.75
C ILE A 14 -15.64 -5.45 20.26
N ARG A 15 -14.93 -6.18 21.11
CA ARG A 15 -15.03 -5.99 22.59
C ARG A 15 -14.57 -4.59 23.00
N ASP A 16 -13.50 -4.10 22.42
CA ASP A 16 -12.99 -2.76 22.72
C ASP A 16 -13.95 -1.67 22.24
N LEU A 17 -14.60 -1.81 21.07
CA LEU A 17 -15.66 -0.89 20.60
C LEU A 17 -16.86 -0.85 21.59
N ARG A 18 -17.32 -2.00 22.09
CA ARG A 18 -18.38 -2.05 23.11
C ARG A 18 -18.01 -1.27 24.37
N ARG A 19 -16.79 -1.49 24.87
CA ARG A 19 -16.25 -0.76 26.02
C ARG A 19 -16.16 0.74 25.76
N MET A 20 -15.69 1.16 24.59
CA MET A 20 -15.59 2.56 24.21
C MET A 20 -16.97 3.22 24.12
N LYS A 21 -17.99 2.49 23.62
CA LYS A 21 -19.38 2.94 23.63
C LYS A 21 -19.88 3.19 25.06
N GLU A 22 -19.61 2.29 26.00
CA GLU A 22 -20.00 2.42 27.42
C GLU A 22 -19.28 3.61 28.09
N MET A 23 -18.03 3.85 27.74
CA MET A 23 -17.26 4.98 28.28
C MET A 23 -17.80 6.35 27.84
N ASN A 24 -18.51 6.41 26.73
CA ASN A 24 -19.08 7.63 26.14
C ASN A 24 -18.07 8.79 26.02
N LYS A 25 -16.87 8.47 25.54
CA LYS A 25 -15.77 9.43 25.34
C LYS A 25 -15.21 9.29 23.91
N PRO A 26 -14.61 10.35 23.35
CA PRO A 26 -13.84 10.22 22.13
C PRO A 26 -12.77 9.14 22.26
N PHE A 27 -12.53 8.41 21.17
CA PHE A 27 -11.56 7.33 21.16
C PHE A 27 -10.75 7.31 19.86
N PHE A 28 -9.60 6.68 19.93
CA PHE A 28 -8.80 6.23 18.79
C PHE A 28 -8.57 4.74 18.93
N LEU A 29 -8.94 3.96 17.91
CA LEU A 29 -8.76 2.53 17.87
C LEU A 29 -7.96 2.15 16.61
N ALA A 30 -6.79 1.57 16.80
CA ALA A 30 -6.00 1.01 15.71
C ALA A 30 -6.09 -0.53 15.71
N CYS A 31 -6.47 -1.11 14.57
CA CYS A 31 -6.56 -2.55 14.36
C CYS A 31 -5.57 -2.96 13.28
N GLY A 32 -4.49 -3.64 13.66
CA GLY A 32 -3.46 -4.12 12.73
C GLY A 32 -3.68 -5.59 12.38
N PHE A 33 -4.28 -5.86 11.23
CA PHE A 33 -4.44 -7.22 10.71
C PHE A 33 -3.14 -7.71 10.09
N TRP A 34 -2.84 -9.00 10.28
CA TRP A 34 -1.62 -9.61 9.77
C TRP A 34 -1.74 -10.01 8.29
N LYS A 35 -2.91 -10.54 7.89
CA LYS A 35 -3.12 -10.99 6.52
C LYS A 35 -3.36 -9.80 5.57
N PRO A 36 -2.88 -9.92 4.31
CA PRO A 36 -2.38 -11.12 3.61
C PRO A 36 -0.86 -11.40 3.72
N HIS A 37 -0.19 -11.05 4.80
CA HIS A 37 1.24 -11.37 5.00
C HIS A 37 1.50 -12.89 5.00
N LEU A 38 2.70 -13.28 4.58
CA LEU A 38 3.23 -14.64 4.71
C LEU A 38 3.24 -15.13 6.19
N PRO A 39 3.11 -16.45 6.43
CA PRO A 39 2.71 -17.50 5.51
C PRO A 39 1.23 -17.36 5.13
N PHE A 40 0.86 -17.76 3.89
CA PHE A 40 -0.53 -17.61 3.39
C PHE A 40 -1.45 -18.68 3.96
N ASN A 41 -1.67 -18.67 5.26
CA ASN A 41 -2.59 -19.55 5.96
C ASN A 41 -3.89 -18.83 6.30
N ALA A 42 -4.98 -19.41 5.85
CA ALA A 42 -6.35 -18.94 6.09
C ALA A 42 -7.29 -20.16 6.31
N PRO A 43 -8.46 -19.99 6.93
CA PRO A 43 -9.44 -21.06 7.03
C PRO A 43 -9.83 -21.62 5.66
N LYS A 44 -10.01 -22.95 5.57
CA LYS A 44 -10.29 -23.68 4.32
C LYS A 44 -11.40 -23.05 3.47
N LYS A 45 -12.47 -22.56 4.10
CA LYS A 45 -13.60 -21.92 3.40
C LYS A 45 -13.20 -20.75 2.50
N TYR A 46 -12.10 -20.05 2.81
CA TYR A 46 -11.60 -18.95 1.97
C TYR A 46 -10.71 -19.45 0.82
N TRP A 47 -9.99 -20.56 1.01
CA TRP A 47 -9.31 -21.26 -0.07
C TRP A 47 -10.29 -21.81 -1.09
N ASP A 48 -11.40 -22.38 -0.64
CA ASP A 48 -12.43 -22.98 -1.49
C ASP A 48 -13.21 -21.96 -2.35
N LEU A 49 -13.02 -20.65 -2.12
CA LEU A 49 -13.59 -19.60 -2.96
C LEU A 49 -12.94 -19.53 -4.36
N TYR A 50 -11.75 -20.09 -4.49
CA TYR A 50 -10.93 -19.95 -5.71
C TYR A 50 -10.52 -21.33 -6.21
N LYS A 51 -10.52 -21.51 -7.53
CA LYS A 51 -9.92 -22.66 -8.18
C LYS A 51 -8.52 -22.29 -8.67
N ARG A 52 -7.51 -23.01 -8.20
CA ARG A 52 -6.10 -22.69 -8.49
C ARG A 52 -5.80 -22.65 -9.99
N GLU A 53 -6.38 -23.58 -10.75
CA GLU A 53 -6.23 -23.69 -12.20
C GLU A 53 -6.82 -22.50 -12.98
N GLU A 54 -7.81 -21.81 -12.39
CA GLU A 54 -8.44 -20.63 -12.99
C GLU A 54 -7.71 -19.31 -12.64
N ILE A 55 -6.74 -19.34 -11.71
CA ILE A 55 -6.01 -18.15 -11.28
C ILE A 55 -5.04 -17.70 -12.39
N PRO A 56 -5.20 -16.50 -12.94
CA PRO A 56 -4.35 -16.00 -14.01
C PRO A 56 -2.94 -15.71 -13.48
N LEU A 57 -1.94 -16.04 -14.27
CA LEU A 57 -0.57 -15.57 -14.04
C LEU A 57 -0.43 -14.10 -14.44
N ALA A 58 0.61 -13.44 -13.92
CA ALA A 58 0.98 -12.11 -14.41
C ALA A 58 1.39 -12.17 -15.89
N SER A 59 1.01 -11.17 -16.66
CA SER A 59 1.33 -11.10 -18.10
C SER A 59 2.79 -10.71 -18.36
N ASN A 60 3.45 -10.10 -17.38
CA ASN A 60 4.82 -9.57 -17.44
C ASN A 60 5.78 -10.35 -16.52
N ARG A 61 5.78 -11.67 -16.66
CA ARG A 61 6.67 -12.59 -15.93
C ARG A 61 8.08 -12.57 -16.52
N PHE A 62 8.72 -11.44 -16.49
CA PHE A 62 10.09 -11.20 -16.96
C PHE A 62 10.68 -9.99 -16.27
N ARG A 63 11.99 -9.98 -16.06
CA ARG A 63 12.67 -8.81 -15.53
C ARG A 63 12.55 -7.63 -16.49
N PRO A 64 12.13 -6.43 -16.03
CA PRO A 64 12.00 -5.25 -16.88
C PRO A 64 13.30 -4.90 -17.63
N GLU A 65 13.17 -4.47 -18.87
CA GLU A 65 14.31 -4.04 -19.68
C GLU A 65 15.04 -2.87 -19.01
N GLY A 66 16.33 -3.02 -18.76
CA GLY A 66 17.19 -1.98 -18.15
C GLY A 66 16.94 -1.74 -16.67
N LEU A 67 16.24 -2.64 -15.98
CA LEU A 67 16.02 -2.53 -14.53
C LEU A 67 17.34 -2.65 -13.76
N PRO A 68 17.67 -1.71 -12.83
CA PRO A 68 18.90 -1.78 -12.04
C PRO A 68 18.97 -3.02 -11.16
N GLU A 69 20.20 -3.52 -10.90
CA GLU A 69 20.43 -4.68 -10.02
C GLU A 69 20.01 -4.44 -8.56
N GLN A 70 19.91 -3.17 -8.15
CA GLN A 70 19.39 -2.77 -6.83
C GLN A 70 17.93 -3.16 -6.63
N VAL A 71 17.15 -3.25 -7.71
CA VAL A 71 15.76 -3.72 -7.67
C VAL A 71 15.76 -5.24 -7.73
N ARG A 72 15.42 -5.88 -6.61
CA ARG A 72 15.51 -7.34 -6.44
C ARG A 72 14.16 -7.91 -6.04
N ASN A 73 14.04 -9.23 -6.20
CA ASN A 73 12.97 -10.00 -5.59
C ASN A 73 13.13 -9.99 -4.06
N SER A 74 12.03 -10.09 -3.34
CA SER A 74 12.07 -10.22 -1.88
C SER A 74 12.71 -11.55 -1.49
N SER A 75 13.63 -11.52 -0.51
CA SER A 75 14.19 -12.74 0.07
C SER A 75 13.23 -13.43 1.05
N GLU A 76 12.18 -12.74 1.48
CA GLU A 76 11.27 -13.19 2.52
C GLU A 76 10.54 -14.49 2.14
N ILE A 77 10.14 -14.62 0.87
CA ILE A 77 9.44 -15.82 0.38
C ILE A 77 10.27 -17.10 0.56
N TYR A 78 11.59 -17.01 0.43
CA TYR A 78 12.49 -18.15 0.59
C TYR A 78 12.63 -18.64 2.03
N ALA A 79 12.26 -17.80 3.02
CA ALA A 79 12.27 -18.19 4.42
C ALA A 79 11.06 -19.05 4.83
N TYR A 80 9.96 -18.95 4.07
CA TYR A 80 8.69 -19.61 4.42
C TYR A 80 8.40 -20.87 3.62
N ALA A 81 9.02 -21.05 2.49
CA ALA A 81 8.73 -22.17 1.59
C ALA A 81 10.01 -22.81 1.08
N ARG A 82 9.90 -24.06 0.61
CA ARG A 82 10.96 -24.72 -0.16
C ARG A 82 11.00 -24.17 -1.58
N VAL A 83 11.12 -22.84 -1.69
CA VAL A 83 11.08 -22.12 -2.95
C VAL A 83 12.48 -22.16 -3.56
N THR A 84 12.59 -22.73 -4.72
CA THR A 84 13.84 -22.74 -5.52
C THR A 84 13.74 -21.81 -6.72
N ASP A 85 12.52 -21.59 -7.23
CA ASP A 85 12.26 -20.77 -8.40
C ASP A 85 10.93 -20.01 -8.24
N THR A 86 11.01 -18.69 -8.13
CA THR A 86 9.82 -17.81 -8.07
C THR A 86 9.18 -17.60 -9.44
N GLY A 87 9.87 -17.92 -10.53
CA GLY A 87 9.37 -17.88 -11.90
C GLY A 87 8.52 -19.10 -12.29
N ASP A 88 8.51 -20.17 -11.48
CA ASP A 88 7.69 -21.35 -11.74
C ASP A 88 6.19 -21.02 -11.75
N ALA A 89 5.49 -21.47 -12.78
CA ALA A 89 4.09 -21.12 -13.00
C ALA A 89 3.13 -21.70 -11.95
N ASP A 90 3.37 -22.92 -11.53
CA ASP A 90 2.51 -23.61 -10.56
C ASP A 90 2.75 -23.03 -9.16
N PHE A 91 4.01 -22.72 -8.84
CA PHE A 91 4.35 -21.99 -7.64
C PHE A 91 3.67 -20.61 -7.59
N GLN A 92 3.72 -19.83 -8.67
CA GLN A 92 3.05 -18.54 -8.71
C GLN A 92 1.52 -18.64 -8.56
N ARG A 93 0.88 -19.66 -9.13
CA ARG A 93 -0.56 -19.91 -8.90
C ARG A 93 -0.84 -20.28 -7.46
N GLU A 94 0.01 -21.09 -6.84
CA GLU A 94 -0.12 -21.48 -5.44
C GLU A 94 -0.02 -20.25 -4.51
N VAL A 95 0.99 -19.43 -4.72
CA VAL A 95 1.18 -18.17 -3.98
C VAL A 95 -0.01 -17.24 -4.13
N LYS A 96 -0.49 -17.02 -5.36
CA LYS A 96 -1.69 -16.20 -5.62
C LYS A 96 -2.93 -16.78 -4.96
N HIS A 97 -3.13 -18.08 -5.01
CA HIS A 97 -4.27 -18.74 -4.35
C HIS A 97 -4.25 -18.48 -2.84
N GLY A 98 -3.10 -18.68 -2.21
CA GLY A 98 -2.93 -18.40 -0.79
C GLY A 98 -3.14 -16.93 -0.43
N TYR A 99 -2.60 -16.02 -1.25
CA TYR A 99 -2.81 -14.59 -1.08
C TYR A 99 -4.29 -14.20 -1.17
N TYR A 100 -5.02 -14.69 -2.18
CA TYR A 100 -6.45 -14.43 -2.36
C TYR A 100 -7.28 -14.99 -1.20
N ALA A 101 -6.98 -16.21 -0.74
CA ALA A 101 -7.63 -16.79 0.43
C ALA A 101 -7.40 -15.94 1.69
N CYS A 102 -6.17 -15.47 1.91
CA CYS A 102 -5.84 -14.58 3.02
C CYS A 102 -6.53 -13.22 2.90
N LEU A 103 -6.60 -12.66 1.69
CA LEU A 103 -7.30 -11.39 1.45
C LEU A 103 -8.80 -11.51 1.75
N SER A 104 -9.46 -12.57 1.26
CA SER A 104 -10.88 -12.82 1.56
C SER A 104 -11.11 -13.08 3.05
N TYR A 105 -10.17 -13.72 3.73
CA TYR A 105 -10.25 -13.94 5.16
C TYR A 105 -10.16 -12.62 5.95
N VAL A 106 -9.18 -11.78 5.66
CA VAL A 106 -9.03 -10.49 6.38
C VAL A 106 -10.17 -9.53 6.06
N ASP A 107 -10.65 -9.50 4.80
CA ASP A 107 -11.82 -8.72 4.41
C ASP A 107 -13.05 -9.08 5.25
N ALA A 108 -13.30 -10.37 5.45
CA ALA A 108 -14.40 -10.83 6.31
C ALA A 108 -14.20 -10.44 7.79
N GLN A 109 -12.94 -10.38 8.29
CA GLN A 109 -12.70 -9.94 9.67
C GLN A 109 -12.89 -8.43 9.81
N ILE A 110 -12.43 -7.63 8.84
CA ILE A 110 -12.68 -6.19 8.77
C ILE A 110 -14.18 -5.92 8.73
N GLY A 111 -14.93 -6.67 7.91
CA GLY A 111 -16.39 -6.57 7.84
C GLY A 111 -17.05 -6.70 9.19
N LYS A 112 -16.69 -7.72 10.00
CA LYS A 112 -17.24 -7.90 11.36
C LYS A 112 -16.99 -6.70 12.28
N VAL A 113 -15.82 -6.07 12.19
CA VAL A 113 -15.51 -4.88 13.00
C VAL A 113 -16.34 -3.69 12.56
N LEU A 114 -16.55 -3.52 11.24
CA LEU A 114 -17.39 -2.46 10.69
C LEU A 114 -18.88 -2.68 11.02
N ASP A 115 -19.36 -3.91 10.93
CA ASP A 115 -20.74 -4.27 11.32
C ASP A 115 -20.97 -3.95 12.81
N ALA A 116 -20.03 -4.30 13.69
CA ALA A 116 -20.11 -3.97 15.10
C ALA A 116 -20.09 -2.44 15.36
N LEU A 117 -19.34 -1.66 14.57
CA LEU A 117 -19.35 -0.22 14.65
C LEU A 117 -20.73 0.36 14.31
N ASP A 118 -21.39 -0.21 13.28
CA ASP A 118 -22.74 0.18 12.86
C ASP A 118 -23.81 -0.27 13.89
N GLU A 119 -23.77 -1.51 14.35
CA GLU A 119 -24.68 -2.06 15.37
C GLU A 119 -24.63 -1.30 16.70
N LEU A 120 -23.46 -0.81 17.08
CA LEU A 120 -23.27 -0.01 18.28
C LEU A 120 -23.71 1.47 18.10
N GLY A 121 -24.13 1.89 16.90
CA GLY A 121 -24.50 3.27 16.59
C GLY A 121 -23.33 4.24 16.67
N LEU A 122 -22.09 3.76 16.46
CA LEU A 122 -20.89 4.58 16.48
C LEU A 122 -20.49 5.09 15.09
N ALA A 123 -21.01 4.48 14.03
CA ALA A 123 -20.61 4.75 12.65
C ALA A 123 -20.82 6.20 12.21
N GLU A 124 -21.91 6.83 12.67
CA GLU A 124 -22.27 8.20 12.30
C GLU A 124 -21.36 9.26 12.94
N ASN A 125 -20.53 8.85 13.89
CA ASN A 125 -19.60 9.77 14.60
C ASN A 125 -18.16 9.21 14.67
N THR A 126 -17.80 8.33 13.74
CA THR A 126 -16.46 7.72 13.71
C THR A 126 -15.88 7.81 12.30
N ILE A 127 -14.71 8.44 12.19
CA ILE A 127 -13.90 8.37 10.98
C ILE A 127 -13.27 6.97 10.89
N VAL A 128 -13.41 6.30 9.76
CA VAL A 128 -12.80 5.00 9.50
C VAL A 128 -11.72 5.15 8.44
N VAL A 129 -10.51 4.67 8.74
CA VAL A 129 -9.39 4.63 7.81
C VAL A 129 -9.01 3.17 7.57
N LEU A 130 -9.04 2.73 6.33
CA LEU A 130 -8.53 1.44 5.88
C LEU A 130 -7.36 1.69 4.92
N LEU A 131 -6.21 1.11 5.22
CA LEU A 131 -5.02 1.22 4.40
C LEU A 131 -4.21 -0.08 4.36
N GLY A 132 -3.44 -0.26 3.30
CA GLY A 132 -2.34 -1.23 3.28
C GLY A 132 -1.04 -0.51 3.65
N ASP A 133 -0.13 -1.15 4.37
CA ASP A 133 1.16 -0.59 4.77
C ASP A 133 2.17 -0.59 3.62
N HIS A 134 2.09 -1.55 2.72
CA HIS A 134 2.81 -1.68 1.45
C HIS A 134 2.00 -2.55 0.48
N GLY A 135 2.41 -2.55 -0.79
CA GLY A 135 1.84 -3.44 -1.78
C GLY A 135 2.52 -4.80 -1.82
N TRP A 136 2.29 -5.57 -2.89
CA TRP A 136 2.85 -6.92 -3.05
C TRP A 136 2.90 -7.33 -4.52
N ASN A 137 4.03 -7.91 -4.95
CA ASN A 137 4.17 -8.53 -6.27
C ASN A 137 3.76 -9.99 -6.19
N LEU A 138 2.95 -10.45 -7.13
CA LEU A 138 2.41 -11.81 -7.23
C LEU A 138 2.80 -12.48 -8.57
N GLY A 139 4.07 -12.33 -8.96
CA GLY A 139 4.64 -12.87 -10.20
C GLY A 139 4.89 -11.80 -11.26
N GLU A 140 4.45 -10.55 -11.08
CA GLU A 140 4.87 -9.46 -11.94
C GLU A 140 6.39 -9.31 -11.86
N HIS A 141 7.06 -9.21 -13.01
CA HIS A 141 8.53 -9.13 -13.14
C HIS A 141 9.28 -10.33 -12.56
N ASP A 142 8.60 -11.48 -12.42
CA ASP A 142 9.06 -12.67 -11.67
C ASP A 142 9.35 -12.36 -10.18
N PHE A 143 8.77 -11.29 -9.64
CA PHE A 143 8.89 -10.94 -8.23
C PHE A 143 7.74 -11.52 -7.42
N VAL A 144 8.07 -12.00 -6.22
CA VAL A 144 7.10 -12.37 -5.18
C VAL A 144 7.51 -11.65 -3.90
N GLY A 145 6.70 -10.70 -3.47
CA GLY A 145 7.00 -9.88 -2.28
C GLY A 145 6.95 -8.38 -2.54
N LYS A 146 7.57 -7.61 -1.66
CA LYS A 146 7.35 -6.17 -1.50
C LYS A 146 8.62 -5.31 -1.50
N HIS A 147 9.79 -5.91 -1.36
CA HIS A 147 11.03 -5.21 -1.02
C HIS A 147 11.69 -4.53 -2.23
N ASN A 148 10.97 -3.62 -2.87
CA ASN A 148 11.47 -2.80 -3.98
C ASN A 148 10.69 -1.49 -4.12
N LEU A 149 11.14 -0.61 -5.03
CA LEU A 149 10.53 0.71 -5.30
C LEU A 149 9.64 0.71 -6.56
N MET A 150 9.11 -0.44 -6.97
CA MET A 150 8.16 -0.56 -8.08
C MET A 150 6.74 -0.20 -7.59
N ASP A 151 5.89 0.25 -8.50
CA ASP A 151 4.52 0.70 -8.19
C ASP A 151 3.70 -0.36 -7.42
N ARG A 152 3.83 -1.65 -7.78
CA ARG A 152 3.15 -2.76 -7.08
C ARG A 152 3.53 -2.89 -5.61
N SER A 153 4.69 -2.42 -5.20
CA SER A 153 5.16 -2.46 -3.81
C SER A 153 4.84 -1.19 -3.04
N THR A 154 4.72 -0.05 -3.71
CA THR A 154 4.66 1.28 -3.08
C THR A 154 3.30 1.95 -3.17
N HIS A 155 2.47 1.57 -4.14
CA HIS A 155 1.13 2.11 -4.34
C HIS A 155 0.09 1.23 -3.65
N VAL A 156 -0.51 1.71 -2.58
CA VAL A 156 -1.38 0.94 -1.69
C VAL A 156 -2.79 1.49 -1.63
N PRO A 157 -3.79 0.67 -1.28
CA PRO A 157 -5.15 1.16 -1.06
C PRO A 157 -5.20 2.09 0.16
N LEU A 158 -5.95 3.17 0.01
CA LEU A 158 -6.35 4.06 1.11
C LEU A 158 -7.82 4.40 0.94
N ILE A 159 -8.64 4.00 1.91
CA ILE A 159 -10.07 4.27 1.95
C ILE A 159 -10.38 4.99 3.25
N ILE A 160 -11.02 6.16 3.18
CA ILE A 160 -11.39 6.93 4.36
C ILE A 160 -12.89 7.24 4.30
N ARG A 161 -13.63 6.84 5.34
CA ARG A 161 -15.02 7.21 5.57
C ARG A 161 -15.04 8.34 6.61
N VAL A 162 -15.53 9.50 6.22
CA VAL A 162 -15.80 10.62 7.12
C VAL A 162 -17.32 10.79 7.20
N PRO A 163 -17.93 10.73 8.40
CA PRO A 163 -19.38 10.90 8.55
C PRO A 163 -19.89 12.19 7.90
N GLY A 164 -21.03 12.12 7.22
CA GLY A 164 -21.62 13.26 6.52
C GLY A 164 -20.97 13.69 5.20
N MET A 165 -19.83 13.12 4.84
CA MET A 165 -19.14 13.45 3.57
C MET A 165 -19.64 12.60 2.40
N LYS A 166 -19.56 13.16 1.19
CA LYS A 166 -19.98 12.49 -0.04
C LYS A 166 -19.02 11.36 -0.42
N LYS A 167 -19.57 10.25 -0.89
CA LYS A 167 -18.79 9.15 -1.49
C LYS A 167 -18.13 9.61 -2.80
N GLY A 168 -16.90 9.14 -3.05
CA GLY A 168 -16.22 9.41 -4.30
C GLY A 168 -14.81 8.84 -4.35
N LYS A 169 -14.14 9.06 -5.48
CA LYS A 169 -12.73 8.71 -5.69
C LYS A 169 -11.96 9.97 -6.10
N THR A 170 -10.75 10.08 -5.63
CA THR A 170 -9.82 11.16 -6.00
C THR A 170 -8.56 10.57 -6.63
N ARG A 171 -7.85 11.40 -7.40
CA ARG A 171 -6.49 11.13 -7.89
C ARG A 171 -5.46 12.01 -7.18
N SER A 172 -5.85 12.69 -6.10
CA SER A 172 -4.93 13.52 -5.34
C SER A 172 -3.79 12.67 -4.77
N MET A 173 -2.55 13.15 -4.93
CA MET A 173 -1.37 12.48 -4.40
C MET A 173 -1.31 12.68 -2.89
N VAL A 174 -1.14 11.59 -2.15
CA VAL A 174 -1.02 11.59 -0.68
C VAL A 174 0.02 10.58 -0.23
N GLU A 175 0.61 10.81 0.93
CA GLU A 175 1.58 9.93 1.57
C GLU A 175 1.09 9.55 2.98
N PHE A 176 1.64 8.51 3.59
CA PHE A 176 1.25 8.12 4.94
C PHE A 176 1.53 9.18 6.00
N VAL A 177 2.59 9.96 5.83
CA VAL A 177 2.91 11.09 6.70
C VAL A 177 1.80 12.17 6.72
N ASP A 178 0.94 12.20 5.68
CA ASP A 178 -0.17 13.13 5.57
C ASP A 178 -1.40 12.71 6.40
N LEU A 179 -1.48 11.45 6.84
CA LEU A 179 -2.65 10.94 7.58
C LEU A 179 -2.79 11.62 8.93
N TYR A 180 -1.69 11.74 9.69
CA TYR A 180 -1.73 12.34 11.01
C TYR A 180 -2.26 13.79 10.99
N PRO A 181 -1.69 14.74 10.22
CA PRO A 181 -2.22 16.10 10.14
C PRO A 181 -3.65 16.15 9.58
N THR A 182 -4.02 15.23 8.67
CA THR A 182 -5.37 15.15 8.13
C THR A 182 -6.39 14.76 9.21
N LEU A 183 -6.07 13.75 10.02
CA LEU A 183 -6.94 13.30 11.10
C LEU A 183 -7.06 14.38 12.20
N CYS A 184 -5.97 15.08 12.52
CA CYS A 184 -6.02 16.22 13.44
C CYS A 184 -7.02 17.29 12.94
N GLU A 185 -6.93 17.68 11.66
CA GLU A 185 -7.84 18.67 11.07
C GLU A 185 -9.30 18.19 11.07
N LEU A 186 -9.55 16.96 10.62
CA LEU A 186 -10.91 16.40 10.57
C LEU A 186 -11.54 16.24 11.96
N CYS A 187 -10.75 15.93 12.97
CA CYS A 187 -11.20 15.78 14.36
C CYS A 187 -11.14 17.08 15.16
N GLN A 188 -10.69 18.19 14.57
CA GLN A 188 -10.50 19.49 15.25
C GLN A 188 -9.55 19.39 16.46
N ILE A 189 -8.51 18.53 16.35
CA ILE A 189 -7.47 18.35 17.36
C ILE A 189 -6.30 19.26 16.98
N PRO A 190 -5.74 20.05 17.91
CA PRO A 190 -4.55 20.83 17.66
C PRO A 190 -3.39 19.94 17.17
N GLN A 191 -2.71 20.38 16.13
CA GLN A 191 -1.47 19.72 15.71
C GLN A 191 -0.37 20.01 16.74
N PRO A 192 0.64 19.09 16.88
CA PRO A 192 1.80 19.35 17.73
C PRO A 192 2.56 20.59 17.27
N ALA A 193 3.28 21.22 18.19
CA ALA A 193 4.09 22.41 17.88
C ALA A 193 5.30 22.09 17.00
N GLU A 194 5.73 20.84 16.99
CA GLU A 194 6.82 20.34 16.17
C GLU A 194 6.41 20.32 14.69
N GLN A 195 7.35 20.59 13.81
CA GLN A 195 7.14 20.53 12.38
C GLN A 195 6.83 19.08 11.95
N LEU A 196 5.74 18.88 11.23
CA LEU A 196 5.37 17.60 10.61
C LEU A 196 5.89 17.54 9.17
N ASP A 197 6.35 16.36 8.74
CA ASP A 197 6.74 16.13 7.35
C ASP A 197 5.53 16.07 6.41
N GLY A 198 4.38 15.65 6.93
CA GLY A 198 3.12 15.53 6.19
C GLY A 198 2.31 16.81 6.14
N GLN A 199 1.40 16.86 5.18
CA GLN A 199 0.43 17.95 5.00
C GLN A 199 -0.99 17.39 4.96
N SER A 200 -1.91 18.08 5.62
CA SER A 200 -3.32 17.68 5.59
C SER A 200 -3.89 17.72 4.17
N PHE A 201 -4.61 16.67 3.84
CA PHE A 201 -5.43 16.59 2.62
C PHE A 201 -6.95 16.64 2.91
N ALA A 202 -7.37 17.13 4.09
CA ALA A 202 -8.77 17.20 4.49
C ALA A 202 -9.67 17.93 3.47
N LYS A 203 -9.15 18.92 2.74
CA LYS A 203 -9.83 19.59 1.62
C LYS A 203 -10.36 18.65 0.54
N VAL A 204 -9.79 17.44 0.39
CA VAL A 204 -10.23 16.45 -0.59
C VAL A 204 -11.63 15.92 -0.27
N PHE A 205 -12.04 15.87 1.01
CA PHE A 205 -13.36 15.38 1.41
C PHE A 205 -14.50 16.33 1.01
N SER A 206 -14.22 17.63 0.91
CA SER A 206 -15.18 18.62 0.37
C SER A 206 -15.09 18.77 -1.14
N ASN A 207 -13.92 18.57 -1.72
CA ASN A 207 -13.67 18.67 -3.16
C ASN A 207 -12.73 17.57 -3.66
N LEU A 208 -13.29 16.50 -4.23
CA LEU A 208 -12.53 15.35 -4.74
C LEU A 208 -11.51 15.70 -5.85
N LYS A 209 -11.58 16.89 -6.43
CA LYS A 209 -10.62 17.41 -7.41
C LYS A 209 -9.55 18.31 -6.77
N ALA A 210 -9.60 18.53 -5.46
CA ALA A 210 -8.61 19.34 -4.79
C ALA A 210 -7.20 18.77 -4.97
N LYS A 211 -6.30 19.59 -5.47
CA LYS A 211 -4.89 19.23 -5.62
C LYS A 211 -4.21 19.28 -4.25
N THR A 212 -3.47 18.24 -3.91
CA THR A 212 -2.69 18.13 -2.66
C THR A 212 -1.22 18.46 -2.92
N LYS A 213 -0.48 17.57 -3.48
CA LYS A 213 0.93 17.73 -3.83
C LYS A 213 1.16 17.26 -5.28
N ASP A 214 2.27 17.66 -5.88
CA ASP A 214 2.63 17.28 -7.24
C ASP A 214 3.42 15.99 -7.29
N GLU A 215 4.28 15.79 -6.29
CA GLU A 215 5.12 14.61 -6.14
C GLU A 215 5.01 14.04 -4.73
N VAL A 216 5.26 12.72 -4.60
CA VAL A 216 5.41 11.99 -3.34
C VAL A 216 6.79 11.36 -3.28
N TYR A 217 7.30 11.15 -2.06
CA TYR A 217 8.64 10.61 -1.80
C TYR A 217 8.58 9.27 -1.09
N ILE A 218 9.35 8.31 -1.57
CA ILE A 218 9.43 6.95 -1.01
C ILE A 218 10.90 6.56 -0.91
N GLN A 219 11.27 5.88 0.17
CA GLN A 219 12.63 5.40 0.40
C GLN A 219 12.64 3.91 0.73
N TRP A 220 13.56 3.16 0.12
CA TRP A 220 13.81 1.77 0.43
C TRP A 220 15.24 1.34 0.07
N GLU A 221 15.96 0.69 1.00
CA GLU A 221 17.32 0.12 0.81
C GLU A 221 18.31 1.05 0.09
N GLY A 222 18.38 2.29 0.54
CA GLY A 222 19.27 3.31 -0.01
C GLY A 222 18.86 3.86 -1.37
N GLY A 223 17.72 3.43 -1.89
CA GLY A 223 17.06 4.03 -3.04
C GLY A 223 16.03 5.06 -2.60
N ASP A 224 15.96 6.14 -3.35
CA ASP A 224 15.01 7.23 -3.17
C ASP A 224 14.13 7.32 -4.41
N ASN A 225 12.82 7.37 -4.23
CA ASN A 225 11.85 7.41 -5.32
C ASN A 225 10.96 8.65 -5.22
N ALA A 226 10.82 9.36 -6.32
CA ALA A 226 9.87 10.45 -6.54
C ALA A 226 8.81 10.00 -7.53
N VAL A 227 7.55 10.08 -7.15
CA VAL A 227 6.41 9.69 -7.98
C VAL A 227 5.49 10.88 -8.18
N ASP A 228 5.11 11.16 -9.43
CA ASP A 228 4.04 12.09 -9.78
C ASP A 228 2.85 11.36 -10.44
N GLN A 229 1.87 12.10 -10.96
CA GLN A 229 0.67 11.54 -11.62
C GLN A 229 0.98 10.67 -12.84
N ARG A 230 2.20 10.71 -13.36
CA ARG A 230 2.58 10.02 -14.60
C ARG A 230 3.87 9.24 -14.48
N PHE A 231 4.85 9.73 -13.71
CA PHE A 231 6.20 9.19 -13.67
C PHE A 231 6.54 8.65 -12.30
N SER A 232 7.27 7.53 -12.28
CA SER A 232 8.01 7.03 -11.13
C SER A 232 9.49 7.07 -11.45
N TYR A 233 10.28 7.79 -10.64
CA TYR A 233 11.72 7.92 -10.80
C TYR A 233 12.43 7.53 -9.51
N ALA A 234 13.33 6.56 -9.58
CA ALA A 234 14.16 6.20 -8.43
C ALA A 234 15.65 6.33 -8.75
N GLU A 235 16.44 6.67 -7.73
CA GLU A 235 17.90 6.74 -7.80
C GLU A 235 18.56 6.17 -6.55
N TRP A 236 19.73 5.58 -6.73
CA TRP A 236 20.60 5.08 -5.66
C TRP A 236 21.90 5.84 -5.68
N MET A 237 22.22 6.52 -4.58
CA MET A 237 23.41 7.34 -4.43
C MET A 237 24.44 6.66 -3.53
N LYS A 238 25.72 6.90 -3.79
CA LYS A 238 26.85 6.62 -2.86
C LYS A 238 27.68 7.89 -2.74
N GLY A 239 27.45 8.64 -1.66
CA GLY A 239 27.85 10.03 -1.59
C GLY A 239 27.19 10.81 -2.73
N ASP A 240 27.97 11.62 -3.45
CA ASP A 240 27.46 12.41 -4.58
C ASP A 240 27.39 11.63 -5.91
N VAL A 241 27.76 10.36 -5.92
CA VAL A 241 27.81 9.54 -7.14
C VAL A 241 26.55 8.72 -7.29
N LYS A 242 25.80 8.96 -8.37
CA LYS A 242 24.65 8.14 -8.75
C LYS A 242 25.14 6.77 -9.25
N LYS A 243 24.74 5.71 -8.56
CA LYS A 243 25.10 4.32 -8.87
C LYS A 243 24.09 3.64 -9.79
N ALA A 244 22.82 3.96 -9.63
CA ALA A 244 21.75 3.43 -10.44
C ALA A 244 20.59 4.41 -10.49
N SER A 245 19.75 4.28 -11.51
CA SER A 245 18.48 4.99 -11.58
C SER A 245 17.50 4.29 -12.51
N MET A 246 16.22 4.53 -12.30
CA MET A 246 15.14 4.05 -13.16
C MET A 246 14.06 5.12 -13.31
N LEU A 247 13.41 5.13 -14.46
CA LEU A 247 12.25 5.97 -14.75
C LEU A 247 11.20 5.16 -15.49
N PHE A 248 9.97 5.21 -15.01
CA PHE A 248 8.80 4.65 -15.69
C PHE A 248 7.81 5.76 -16.06
N ASP A 249 7.16 5.62 -17.22
CA ASP A 249 6.10 6.51 -17.70
C ASP A 249 4.78 5.73 -17.69
N HIS A 250 4.02 5.83 -16.63
CA HIS A 250 2.77 5.09 -16.40
C HIS A 250 1.66 5.42 -17.42
N ARG A 251 1.83 6.46 -18.24
CA ARG A 251 0.89 6.76 -19.32
C ARG A 251 1.00 5.77 -20.47
N ILE A 252 2.20 5.21 -20.71
CA ILE A 252 2.49 4.30 -21.83
C ILE A 252 2.95 2.90 -21.36
N ASP A 253 3.35 2.77 -20.10
CA ASP A 253 3.86 1.53 -19.50
C ASP A 253 3.42 1.46 -18.01
N LYS A 254 2.16 1.13 -17.80
CA LYS A 254 1.58 1.06 -16.44
C LYS A 254 2.18 -0.06 -15.59
N GLU A 255 2.71 -1.07 -16.25
CA GLU A 255 3.25 -2.26 -15.58
C GLU A 255 4.77 -2.17 -15.38
N GLU A 256 5.39 -1.02 -15.69
CA GLU A 256 6.83 -0.76 -15.45
C GLU A 256 7.77 -1.79 -16.12
N ASN A 257 7.46 -2.18 -17.36
CA ASN A 257 8.20 -3.21 -18.11
C ASN A 257 9.53 -2.74 -18.70
N LYS A 258 9.74 -1.41 -18.81
CA LYS A 258 10.93 -0.83 -19.42
C LYS A 258 11.41 0.41 -18.69
N ASN A 259 12.65 0.35 -18.21
CA ASN A 259 13.34 1.52 -17.66
C ASN A 259 13.70 2.52 -18.78
N ARG A 260 13.19 3.74 -18.68
CA ARG A 260 13.33 4.80 -19.70
C ARG A 260 14.27 5.92 -19.28
N VAL A 261 15.01 5.76 -18.21
CA VAL A 261 15.84 6.81 -17.59
C VAL A 261 16.85 7.40 -18.57
N ASN A 262 17.34 6.63 -19.54
CA ASN A 262 18.33 7.04 -20.53
C ASN A 262 17.72 7.61 -21.83
N GLU A 263 16.39 7.64 -21.97
CA GLU A 263 15.75 8.22 -23.16
C GLU A 263 15.86 9.74 -23.14
N LYS A 264 16.47 10.33 -24.16
CA LYS A 264 16.76 11.79 -24.25
C LYS A 264 15.53 12.66 -23.97
N LYS A 265 14.34 12.24 -24.42
CA LYS A 265 13.09 12.99 -24.24
C LYS A 265 12.66 13.13 -22.77
N TYR A 266 13.16 12.29 -21.86
CA TYR A 266 12.84 12.35 -20.44
C TYR A 266 13.91 13.01 -19.58
N LYS A 267 15.01 13.51 -20.18
CA LYS A 267 16.14 14.10 -19.43
C LYS A 267 15.67 15.20 -18.46
N SER A 268 14.90 16.16 -18.92
CA SER A 268 14.38 17.25 -18.07
C SER A 268 13.49 16.75 -16.93
N LYS A 269 12.69 15.68 -17.17
CA LYS A 269 11.85 15.07 -16.12
C LYS A 269 12.68 14.35 -15.07
N VAL A 270 13.71 13.61 -15.49
CA VAL A 270 14.69 12.99 -14.58
C VAL A 270 15.37 14.04 -13.71
N GLU A 271 15.82 15.15 -14.29
CA GLU A 271 16.45 16.26 -13.55
C GLU A 271 15.49 16.88 -12.53
N SER A 272 14.24 17.10 -12.92
CA SER A 272 13.19 17.64 -12.02
C SER A 272 12.93 16.71 -10.83
N LEU A 273 12.69 15.42 -11.05
CA LEU A 273 12.40 14.47 -9.98
C LEU A 273 13.63 14.19 -9.09
N SER A 274 14.83 14.16 -9.67
CA SER A 274 16.07 14.06 -8.90
C SER A 274 16.28 15.31 -8.01
N SER A 275 15.91 16.49 -8.49
CA SER A 275 15.96 17.73 -7.69
C SER A 275 14.94 17.70 -6.54
N PHE A 276 13.73 17.18 -6.77
CA PHE A 276 12.74 16.98 -5.71
C PHE A 276 13.26 16.01 -4.61
N ILE A 277 13.87 14.88 -5.01
CA ILE A 277 14.50 13.94 -4.05
C ILE A 277 15.52 14.65 -3.15
N LYS A 278 16.39 15.50 -3.73
CA LYS A 278 17.42 16.23 -2.97
C LYS A 278 16.85 17.19 -1.91
N VAL A 279 15.67 17.74 -2.16
CA VAL A 279 15.01 18.65 -1.20
C VAL A 279 14.35 17.84 -0.06
N LYS A 280 14.01 16.57 -0.30
CA LYS A 280 13.37 15.71 0.69
C LYS A 280 14.33 14.97 1.63
N LYS A 281 15.63 14.93 1.27
CA LYS A 281 16.72 14.38 2.11
C LYS A 281 17.25 15.41 3.08
#